data_960bf9bde7780e126a8ac76ae695e4f7
#
_entry.id   960bf9bde7780e126a8ac76ae695e4f7
#
_cell.length_a   1.000
_cell.length_b   1.000
_cell.length_c   1.000
_cell.angle_alpha   90.00
_cell.angle_beta   90.00
_cell.angle_gamma   90.00
#
_symmetry.space_group_name_H-M   'P 1'
#
loop_
_entity.id
_entity.type
_entity.pdbx_description
1 polymer ?
#
loop_
_entity_poly.entity_id
_entity_poly.type
_entity_poly.pdbx_seq_one_letter_code
_entity_poly.pdbx_strand_id
1 'polypeptide(L)'
;MASMCARNRSIFAVLMALAVWILPGSGVNVSAEDQKPEVQRLFQSGDYEQAIEASSDGDPASTYLAAQALLKLNRMDGVAAAFARLKQSGQAGWLLVGESGEALAANDTGRATELARKATEADGDNPYAFYQLGLATSKGSDWGGAAAAFNRAIELQPDLAYAHYYAALAAQRQRQLPKAGEHFEAFLRLAPAAPERQAVLAIMRSLK
;
A
#
# COMPACT_ATOMS: atom_id res chain seq x y z
N MET A 1 17.93 -23.33 71.90
CA MET A 1 18.47 -21.97 72.05
C MET A 1 18.30 -21.21 70.75
N ALA A 2 17.57 -20.12 70.87
CA ALA A 2 17.53 -18.92 70.03
C ALA A 2 17.32 -19.11 68.49
N SER A 3 16.15 -18.86 67.94
CA SER A 3 15.44 -17.58 67.71
C SER A 3 16.14 -16.66 66.72
N MET A 4 15.47 -16.35 65.66
CA MET A 4 15.17 -15.01 65.14
C MET A 4 14.90 -15.08 63.62
N CYS A 5 13.63 -15.06 63.22
CA CYS A 5 12.96 -13.82 62.82
C CYS A 5 13.68 -13.04 61.70
N ALA A 6 13.27 -13.29 60.47
CA ALA A 6 13.57 -12.44 59.33
C ALA A 6 12.29 -11.90 58.74
N ARG A 7 12.17 -10.60 58.82
CA ARG A 7 11.04 -9.73 58.52
C ARG A 7 10.83 -9.60 57.00
N ASN A 8 9.66 -10.07 56.54
CA ASN A 8 9.16 -9.90 55.19
C ASN A 8 8.79 -8.41 54.96
N ARG A 9 9.48 -7.74 54.08
CA ARG A 9 9.11 -6.40 53.62
C ARG A 9 8.47 -6.49 52.24
N SER A 10 7.15 -6.54 52.22
CA SER A 10 6.34 -6.32 51.02
C SER A 10 6.55 -4.90 50.51
N ILE A 11 7.10 -4.78 49.32
CA ILE A 11 7.14 -3.54 48.58
C ILE A 11 5.81 -3.45 47.78
N PHE A 12 4.90 -2.64 48.29
CA PHE A 12 3.70 -2.23 47.54
C PHE A 12 4.14 -1.36 46.35
N ALA A 13 4.07 -1.90 45.16
CA ALA A 13 4.12 -1.11 43.94
C ALA A 13 2.78 -0.38 43.78
N VAL A 14 2.79 0.92 43.98
CA VAL A 14 1.67 1.82 43.72
C VAL A 14 1.53 1.94 42.20
N LEU A 15 0.57 1.26 41.61
CA LEU A 15 0.10 1.51 40.26
C LEU A 15 -0.65 2.85 40.27
N MET A 16 0.00 3.92 39.87
CA MET A 16 -0.67 5.16 39.47
C MET A 16 -1.38 4.93 38.13
N ALA A 17 -2.66 4.62 38.19
CA ALA A 17 -3.55 4.73 37.05
C ALA A 17 -3.73 6.22 36.73
N LEU A 18 -3.03 6.72 35.70
CA LEU A 18 -3.32 8.00 35.07
C LEU A 18 -4.69 7.88 34.40
N ALA A 19 -5.74 8.29 35.10
CA ALA A 19 -7.04 8.53 34.51
C ALA A 19 -6.90 9.73 33.55
N VAL A 20 -6.77 9.46 32.27
CA VAL A 20 -6.93 10.49 31.23
C VAL A 20 -8.40 10.88 31.24
N TRP A 21 -8.68 12.04 31.80
CA TRP A 21 -9.97 12.71 31.65
C TRP A 21 -10.12 13.13 30.21
N ILE A 22 -10.85 12.36 29.41
CA ILE A 22 -11.31 12.78 28.09
C ILE A 22 -12.45 13.77 28.33
N LEU A 23 -12.17 15.06 28.15
CA LEU A 23 -13.20 16.09 28.09
C LEU A 23 -14.09 15.84 26.86
N PRO A 24 -15.41 15.68 27.01
CA PRO A 24 -16.30 15.63 25.87
C PRO A 24 -16.47 17.04 25.31
N GLY A 25 -15.79 17.34 24.18
CA GLY A 25 -16.02 18.64 23.56
C GLY A 25 -15.00 19.15 22.55
N SER A 26 -13.85 18.51 22.34
CA SER A 26 -12.99 18.82 21.21
C SER A 26 -13.06 17.68 20.21
N GLY A 27 -14.06 17.73 19.33
CA GLY A 27 -14.10 16.91 18.14
C GLY A 27 -12.90 17.32 17.27
N VAL A 28 -11.76 16.65 17.47
CA VAL A 28 -10.68 16.68 16.50
C VAL A 28 -11.27 15.99 15.29
N ASN A 29 -11.64 16.75 14.27
CA ASN A 29 -12.00 16.21 12.96
C ASN A 29 -10.71 15.63 12.38
N VAL A 30 -10.40 14.37 12.77
CA VAL A 30 -9.33 13.60 12.16
C VAL A 30 -9.73 13.41 10.70
N SER A 31 -9.00 14.03 9.79
CA SER A 31 -9.28 13.91 8.36
C SER A 31 -9.11 12.43 7.94
N ALA A 32 -9.79 12.02 6.87
CA ALA A 32 -9.63 10.67 6.34
C ALA A 32 -8.16 10.38 5.94
N GLU A 33 -7.37 11.41 5.68
CA GLU A 33 -5.92 11.30 5.43
C GLU A 33 -5.13 10.90 6.69
N ASP A 34 -5.52 11.39 7.87
CA ASP A 34 -4.85 11.07 9.14
C ASP A 34 -5.12 9.62 9.62
N GLN A 35 -6.09 8.94 9.02
CA GLN A 35 -6.43 7.55 9.33
C GLN A 35 -5.69 6.53 8.46
N LYS A 36 -5.00 6.97 7.40
CA LYS A 36 -4.22 6.08 6.54
C LYS A 36 -2.91 5.67 7.22
N PRO A 37 -2.43 4.43 6.96
CA PRO A 37 -1.08 4.06 7.35
C PRO A 37 -0.04 5.08 6.86
N GLU A 38 0.91 5.44 7.69
CA GLU A 38 1.89 6.50 7.39
C GLU A 38 2.63 6.25 6.07
N VAL A 39 3.08 5.03 5.86
CA VAL A 39 3.78 4.65 4.62
C VAL A 39 2.89 4.85 3.38
N GLN A 40 1.60 4.54 3.48
CA GLN A 40 0.66 4.76 2.38
C GLN A 40 0.47 6.25 2.08
N ARG A 41 0.35 7.08 3.10
CA ARG A 41 0.21 8.53 2.96
C ARG A 41 1.46 9.15 2.31
N LEU A 42 2.65 8.80 2.80
CA LEU A 42 3.93 9.25 2.26
C LEU A 42 4.14 8.80 0.81
N PHE A 43 3.80 7.55 0.49
CA PHE A 43 3.86 7.06 -0.88
C PHE A 43 2.91 7.82 -1.82
N GLN A 44 1.69 8.12 -1.37
CA GLN A 44 0.69 8.83 -2.17
C GLN A 44 1.02 10.31 -2.37
N SER A 45 1.72 10.96 -1.42
CA SER A 45 2.20 12.34 -1.57
C SER A 45 3.46 12.46 -2.44
N GLY A 46 4.15 11.36 -2.71
CA GLY A 46 5.41 11.35 -3.45
C GLY A 46 6.65 11.50 -2.58
N ASP A 47 6.50 11.45 -1.26
CA ASP A 47 7.60 11.50 -0.29
C ASP A 47 8.25 10.11 -0.17
N TYR A 48 8.78 9.62 -1.29
CA TYR A 48 9.22 8.24 -1.46
C TYR A 48 10.35 7.83 -0.52
N GLU A 49 11.33 8.70 -0.26
CA GLU A 49 12.40 8.45 0.70
C GLU A 49 11.84 8.22 2.10
N GLN A 50 10.92 9.08 2.54
CA GLN A 50 10.29 8.94 3.84
C GLN A 50 9.40 7.68 3.92
N ALA A 51 8.70 7.34 2.84
CA ALA A 51 7.92 6.10 2.77
C ALA A 51 8.79 4.85 2.92
N ILE A 52 10.00 4.87 2.35
CA ILE A 52 10.98 3.78 2.49
C ILE A 52 11.49 3.69 3.94
N GLU A 53 11.83 4.82 4.56
CA GLU A 53 12.30 4.88 5.95
C GLU A 53 11.21 4.42 6.93
N ALA A 54 9.97 4.87 6.74
CA ALA A 54 8.84 4.49 7.59
C ALA A 54 8.43 3.01 7.45
N SER A 55 8.86 2.31 6.41
CA SER A 55 8.53 0.90 6.16
C SER A 55 9.35 -0.11 6.99
N SER A 56 10.14 0.36 7.96
CA SER A 56 11.08 -0.46 8.74
C SER A 56 10.41 -1.55 9.60
N ASP A 57 9.14 -1.42 9.93
CA ASP A 57 8.42 -2.22 10.94
C ASP A 57 8.04 -3.64 10.50
N GLY A 58 8.42 -4.04 9.27
CA GLY A 58 8.24 -5.42 8.80
C GLY A 58 6.81 -5.78 8.36
N ASP A 59 5.86 -4.84 8.39
CA ASP A 59 4.53 -5.03 7.81
C ASP A 59 4.62 -5.24 6.29
N PRO A 60 4.04 -6.34 5.74
CA PRO A 60 4.15 -6.64 4.32
C PRO A 60 3.58 -5.57 3.40
N ALA A 61 2.46 -4.92 3.77
CA ALA A 61 1.87 -3.85 2.95
C ALA A 61 2.80 -2.63 2.87
N SER A 62 3.36 -2.21 4.00
CA SER A 62 4.36 -1.13 4.06
C SER A 62 5.62 -1.47 3.28
N THR A 63 6.11 -2.72 3.41
CA THR A 63 7.26 -3.22 2.64
C THR A 63 6.99 -3.20 1.13
N TYR A 64 5.78 -3.57 0.70
CA TYR A 64 5.38 -3.51 -0.70
C TYR A 64 5.35 -2.07 -1.22
N LEU A 65 4.77 -1.14 -0.47
CA LEU A 65 4.74 0.28 -0.84
C LEU A 65 6.15 0.88 -0.91
N ALA A 66 7.05 0.47 -0.01
CA ALA A 66 8.47 0.85 -0.09
C ALA A 66 9.14 0.30 -1.36
N ALA A 67 8.84 -0.93 -1.77
CA ALA A 67 9.33 -1.47 -3.04
C ALA A 67 8.82 -0.65 -4.23
N GLN A 68 7.54 -0.21 -4.22
CA GLN A 68 6.98 0.67 -5.24
C GLN A 68 7.65 2.06 -5.22
N ALA A 69 7.94 2.62 -4.03
CA ALA A 69 8.68 3.88 -3.89
C ALA A 69 10.11 3.78 -4.47
N LEU A 70 10.81 2.68 -4.18
CA LEU A 70 12.14 2.39 -4.74
C LEU A 70 12.11 2.28 -6.27
N LEU A 71 11.06 1.67 -6.84
CA LEU A 71 10.85 1.65 -8.30
C LEU A 71 10.65 3.06 -8.87
N LYS A 72 9.86 3.92 -8.20
CA LYS A 72 9.69 5.33 -8.59
C LYS A 72 11.01 6.12 -8.57
N LEU A 73 11.89 5.81 -7.63
CA LEU A 73 13.24 6.41 -7.50
C LEU A 73 14.31 5.74 -8.38
N ASN A 74 13.95 4.70 -9.13
CA ASN A 74 14.89 3.89 -9.94
C ASN A 74 16.05 3.27 -9.12
N ARG A 75 15.79 2.92 -7.85
CA ARG A 75 16.77 2.33 -6.90
C ARG A 75 16.66 0.80 -6.91
N MET A 76 17.13 0.18 -7.99
CA MET A 76 16.88 -1.25 -8.27
C MET A 76 17.47 -2.19 -7.22
N ASP A 77 18.60 -1.87 -6.60
CA ASP A 77 19.19 -2.69 -5.52
C ASP A 77 18.26 -2.76 -4.30
N GLY A 78 17.64 -1.63 -3.94
CA GLY A 78 16.65 -1.58 -2.87
C GLY A 78 15.37 -2.35 -3.21
N VAL A 79 14.93 -2.32 -4.47
CA VAL A 79 13.75 -3.05 -4.97
C VAL A 79 13.90 -4.56 -4.73
N ALA A 80 15.05 -5.13 -5.10
CA ALA A 80 15.31 -6.55 -4.90
C ALA A 80 15.28 -6.92 -3.39
N ALA A 81 15.88 -6.09 -2.55
CA ALA A 81 15.88 -6.31 -1.10
C ALA A 81 14.46 -6.24 -0.50
N ALA A 82 13.63 -5.26 -0.93
CA ALA A 82 12.26 -5.13 -0.45
C ALA A 82 11.38 -6.32 -0.86
N PHE A 83 11.46 -6.77 -2.09
CA PHE A 83 10.73 -7.97 -2.53
C PHE A 83 11.24 -9.25 -1.84
N ALA A 84 12.55 -9.36 -1.57
CA ALA A 84 13.10 -10.47 -0.79
C ALA A 84 12.51 -10.51 0.64
N ARG A 85 12.30 -9.36 1.28
CA ARG A 85 11.63 -9.27 2.59
C ARG A 85 10.17 -9.75 2.53
N LEU A 86 9.41 -9.40 1.48
CA LEU A 86 8.04 -9.89 1.31
C LEU A 86 7.99 -11.43 1.24
N LYS A 87 8.95 -12.06 0.56
CA LYS A 87 9.05 -13.52 0.48
C LYS A 87 9.30 -14.18 1.84
N GLN A 88 9.90 -13.45 2.77
CA GLN A 88 10.19 -13.91 4.13
C GLN A 88 9.06 -13.66 5.13
N SER A 89 7.96 -13.03 4.73
CA SER A 89 6.83 -12.68 5.60
C SER A 89 6.10 -13.90 6.19
N GLY A 90 6.34 -15.10 5.67
CA GLY A 90 5.64 -16.33 6.06
C GLY A 90 4.21 -16.45 5.52
N GLN A 91 3.72 -15.48 4.78
CA GLN A 91 2.38 -15.45 4.18
C GLN A 91 2.48 -15.75 2.68
N ALA A 92 1.78 -16.82 2.24
CA ALA A 92 1.89 -17.31 0.85
C ALA A 92 1.50 -16.24 -0.19
N GLY A 93 0.47 -15.44 0.07
CA GLY A 93 0.06 -14.34 -0.81
C GLY A 93 1.17 -13.31 -1.00
N TRP A 94 1.81 -12.86 0.09
CA TRP A 94 2.88 -11.88 0.04
C TRP A 94 4.18 -12.42 -0.57
N LEU A 95 4.49 -13.71 -0.34
CA LEU A 95 5.60 -14.39 -1.02
C LEU A 95 5.43 -14.28 -2.54
N LEU A 96 4.25 -14.63 -3.05
CA LEU A 96 3.93 -14.59 -4.48
C LEU A 96 3.88 -13.15 -5.04
N VAL A 97 3.40 -12.17 -4.25
CA VAL A 97 3.49 -10.73 -4.60
C VAL A 97 4.95 -10.31 -4.78
N GLY A 98 5.83 -10.71 -3.85
CA GLY A 98 7.26 -10.42 -3.94
C GLY A 98 7.92 -11.04 -5.17
N GLU A 99 7.66 -12.32 -5.43
CA GLU A 99 8.18 -13.01 -6.63
C GLU A 99 7.66 -12.40 -7.94
N SER A 100 6.37 -12.01 -7.97
CA SER A 100 5.79 -11.29 -9.11
C SER A 100 6.45 -9.93 -9.32
N GLY A 101 6.71 -9.19 -8.24
CA GLY A 101 7.40 -7.91 -8.30
C GLY A 101 8.83 -8.02 -8.85
N GLU A 102 9.59 -9.02 -8.41
CA GLU A 102 10.93 -9.33 -8.95
C GLU A 102 10.87 -9.67 -10.45
N ALA A 103 9.93 -10.53 -10.86
CA ALA A 103 9.75 -10.89 -12.27
C ALA A 103 9.39 -9.66 -13.12
N LEU A 104 8.52 -8.79 -12.61
CA LEU A 104 8.11 -7.55 -13.30
C LEU A 104 9.29 -6.59 -13.45
N ALA A 105 10.11 -6.42 -12.40
CA ALA A 105 11.33 -5.62 -12.43
C ALA A 105 12.37 -6.17 -13.43
N ALA A 106 12.43 -7.50 -13.60
CA ALA A 106 13.25 -8.17 -14.60
C ALA A 106 12.65 -8.15 -16.02
N ASN A 107 11.51 -7.47 -16.24
CA ASN A 107 10.74 -7.48 -17.49
C ASN A 107 10.19 -8.84 -17.93
N ASP A 108 10.16 -9.84 -17.05
CA ASP A 108 9.50 -11.13 -17.30
C ASP A 108 7.99 -11.00 -16.99
N THR A 109 7.28 -10.36 -17.92
CA THR A 109 5.86 -10.03 -17.76
C THR A 109 4.98 -11.27 -17.67
N GLY A 110 5.32 -12.33 -18.41
CA GLY A 110 4.57 -13.59 -18.38
C GLY A 110 4.60 -14.24 -17.00
N ARG A 111 5.81 -14.41 -16.46
CA ARG A 111 6.01 -14.94 -15.11
C ARG A 111 5.41 -14.05 -14.03
N ALA A 112 5.56 -12.73 -14.16
CA ALA A 112 4.99 -11.78 -13.23
C ALA A 112 3.46 -11.91 -13.15
N THR A 113 2.78 -12.02 -14.29
CA THR A 113 1.32 -12.18 -14.37
C THR A 113 0.86 -13.50 -13.76
N GLU A 114 1.56 -14.62 -14.04
CA GLU A 114 1.24 -15.92 -13.46
C GLU A 114 1.37 -15.90 -11.93
N LEU A 115 2.48 -15.36 -11.42
CA LEU A 115 2.73 -15.28 -9.98
C LEU A 115 1.73 -14.36 -9.28
N ALA A 116 1.40 -13.21 -9.88
CA ALA A 116 0.38 -12.30 -9.32
C ALA A 116 -1.01 -12.96 -9.27
N ARG A 117 -1.38 -13.75 -10.29
CA ARG A 117 -2.64 -14.50 -10.25
C ARG A 117 -2.64 -15.53 -9.12
N LYS A 118 -1.59 -16.29 -8.95
CA LYS A 118 -1.44 -17.19 -7.81
C LYS A 118 -1.50 -16.46 -6.46
N ALA A 119 -0.95 -15.24 -6.39
CA ALA A 119 -1.07 -14.41 -5.19
C ALA A 119 -2.52 -14.08 -4.85
N THR A 120 -3.34 -13.70 -5.85
CA THR A 120 -4.77 -13.43 -5.63
C THR A 120 -5.59 -14.68 -5.28
N GLU A 121 -5.16 -15.86 -5.73
CA GLU A 121 -5.75 -17.14 -5.35
C GLU A 121 -5.37 -17.56 -3.92
N ALA A 122 -4.12 -17.28 -3.52
CA ALA A 122 -3.63 -17.60 -2.18
C ALA A 122 -4.15 -16.66 -1.09
N ASP A 123 -4.47 -15.40 -1.44
CA ASP A 123 -4.96 -14.37 -0.53
C ASP A 123 -5.95 -13.44 -1.28
N GLY A 124 -7.21 -13.89 -1.34
CA GLY A 124 -8.29 -13.22 -2.08
C GLY A 124 -8.77 -11.90 -1.47
N ASP A 125 -8.35 -11.57 -0.26
CA ASP A 125 -8.68 -10.34 0.45
C ASP A 125 -7.52 -9.35 0.50
N ASN A 126 -6.40 -9.65 -0.14
CA ASN A 126 -5.23 -8.79 -0.21
C ASN A 126 -5.32 -7.79 -1.39
N PRO A 127 -5.59 -6.51 -1.16
CA PRO A 127 -5.71 -5.51 -2.22
C PRO A 127 -4.40 -5.35 -3.02
N TYR A 128 -3.25 -5.57 -2.40
CA TYR A 128 -1.95 -5.44 -3.06
C TYR A 128 -1.64 -6.61 -3.99
N ALA A 129 -2.20 -7.80 -3.75
CA ALA A 129 -2.09 -8.92 -4.69
C ALA A 129 -2.83 -8.57 -6.00
N PHE A 130 -4.04 -8.02 -5.92
CA PHE A 130 -4.78 -7.55 -7.08
C PHE A 130 -4.14 -6.33 -7.74
N TYR A 131 -3.59 -5.41 -6.96
CA TYR A 131 -2.85 -4.27 -7.50
C TYR A 131 -1.61 -4.75 -8.28
N GLN A 132 -0.85 -5.71 -7.76
CA GLN A 132 0.30 -6.30 -8.44
C GLN A 132 -0.11 -7.03 -9.72
N LEU A 133 -1.25 -7.76 -9.70
CA LEU A 133 -1.81 -8.38 -10.91
C LEU A 133 -2.15 -7.33 -11.97
N GLY A 134 -2.77 -6.21 -11.57
CA GLY A 134 -3.04 -5.09 -12.46
C GLY A 134 -1.78 -4.49 -13.08
N LEU A 135 -0.71 -4.31 -12.31
CA LEU A 135 0.58 -3.84 -12.83
C LEU A 135 1.18 -4.81 -13.85
N ALA A 136 1.18 -6.11 -13.55
CA ALA A 136 1.74 -7.14 -14.42
C ALA A 136 0.95 -7.27 -15.74
N THR A 137 -0.38 -7.31 -15.67
CA THR A 137 -1.24 -7.39 -16.86
C THR A 137 -1.18 -6.12 -17.72
N SER A 138 -1.11 -4.93 -17.11
CA SER A 138 -0.94 -3.68 -17.85
C SER A 138 0.41 -3.60 -18.57
N LYS A 139 1.48 -4.12 -17.98
CA LYS A 139 2.80 -4.24 -18.62
C LYS A 139 2.75 -5.18 -19.82
N GLY A 140 1.93 -6.24 -19.76
CA GLY A 140 1.62 -7.15 -20.88
C GLY A 140 0.63 -6.58 -21.89
N SER A 141 0.16 -5.34 -21.72
CA SER A 141 -0.85 -4.70 -22.57
C SER A 141 -2.25 -5.35 -22.51
N ASP A 142 -2.52 -6.21 -21.55
CA ASP A 142 -3.86 -6.70 -21.24
C ASP A 142 -4.60 -5.66 -20.39
N TRP A 143 -5.13 -4.65 -21.05
CA TRP A 143 -5.82 -3.53 -20.40
C TRP A 143 -7.16 -3.93 -19.77
N GLY A 144 -7.81 -5.00 -20.31
CA GLY A 144 -9.02 -5.56 -19.74
C GLY A 144 -8.77 -6.24 -18.40
N GLY A 145 -7.80 -7.16 -18.38
CA GLY A 145 -7.37 -7.83 -17.16
C GLY A 145 -6.81 -6.85 -16.12
N ALA A 146 -6.04 -5.84 -16.56
CA ALA A 146 -5.53 -4.79 -15.69
C ALA A 146 -6.64 -3.99 -14.99
N ALA A 147 -7.64 -3.54 -15.77
CA ALA A 147 -8.79 -2.80 -15.21
C ALA A 147 -9.57 -3.66 -14.21
N ALA A 148 -9.82 -4.93 -14.50
CA ALA A 148 -10.51 -5.84 -13.59
C ALA A 148 -9.73 -6.02 -12.28
N ALA A 149 -8.41 -6.21 -12.36
CA ALA A 149 -7.55 -6.39 -11.19
C ALA A 149 -7.47 -5.12 -10.34
N PHE A 150 -7.27 -3.94 -10.94
CA PHE A 150 -7.26 -2.68 -10.19
C PHE A 150 -8.62 -2.37 -9.55
N ASN A 151 -9.74 -2.65 -10.24
CA ASN A 151 -11.07 -2.49 -9.65
C ASN A 151 -11.26 -3.40 -8.44
N ARG A 152 -10.78 -4.65 -8.50
CA ARG A 152 -10.85 -5.54 -7.33
C ARG A 152 -9.98 -5.03 -6.17
N ALA A 153 -8.80 -4.49 -6.44
CA ALA A 153 -7.98 -3.84 -5.42
C ALA A 153 -8.71 -2.64 -4.78
N ILE A 154 -9.42 -1.83 -5.58
CA ILE A 154 -10.23 -0.69 -5.12
C ILE A 154 -11.43 -1.15 -4.27
N GLU A 155 -12.10 -2.24 -4.66
CA GLU A 155 -13.21 -2.80 -3.86
C GLU A 155 -12.75 -3.23 -2.47
N LEU A 156 -11.55 -3.84 -2.37
CA LEU A 156 -10.94 -4.28 -1.12
C LEU A 156 -10.39 -3.11 -0.30
N GLN A 157 -9.80 -2.12 -0.96
CA GLN A 157 -9.23 -0.94 -0.33
C GLN A 157 -9.51 0.33 -1.15
N PRO A 158 -10.65 1.01 -0.89
CA PRO A 158 -11.10 2.16 -1.68
C PRO A 158 -10.20 3.40 -1.63
N ASP A 159 -9.34 3.51 -0.66
CA ASP A 159 -8.40 4.62 -0.49
C ASP A 159 -7.02 4.37 -1.13
N LEU A 160 -6.86 3.29 -1.88
CA LEU A 160 -5.64 2.97 -2.61
C LEU A 160 -5.54 3.85 -3.88
N ALA A 161 -5.06 5.08 -3.71
CA ALA A 161 -5.08 6.11 -4.75
C ALA A 161 -4.46 5.66 -6.07
N TYR A 162 -3.31 4.98 -6.02
CA TYR A 162 -2.65 4.51 -7.25
C TYR A 162 -3.39 3.36 -7.94
N ALA A 163 -4.26 2.61 -7.26
CA ALA A 163 -5.15 1.68 -7.95
C ALA A 163 -6.16 2.42 -8.83
N HIS A 164 -6.71 3.54 -8.36
CA HIS A 164 -7.54 4.43 -9.18
C HIS A 164 -6.75 5.03 -10.34
N TYR A 165 -5.53 5.50 -10.11
CA TYR A 165 -4.68 6.04 -11.18
C TYR A 165 -4.47 5.04 -12.32
N TYR A 166 -4.09 3.81 -11.99
CA TYR A 166 -3.84 2.78 -13.00
C TYR A 166 -5.13 2.22 -13.61
N ALA A 167 -6.23 2.13 -12.85
CA ALA A 167 -7.54 1.80 -13.40
C ALA A 167 -8.00 2.84 -14.46
N ALA A 168 -7.76 4.13 -14.18
CA ALA A 168 -8.02 5.20 -15.13
C ALA A 168 -7.20 5.05 -16.41
N LEU A 169 -5.90 4.77 -16.30
CA LEU A 169 -5.04 4.52 -17.46
C LEU A 169 -5.50 3.31 -18.27
N ALA A 170 -5.90 2.21 -17.60
CA ALA A 170 -6.41 1.02 -18.27
C ALA A 170 -7.75 1.29 -19.00
N ALA A 171 -8.65 2.04 -18.36
CA ALA A 171 -9.91 2.47 -18.96
C ALA A 171 -9.68 3.39 -20.18
N GLN A 172 -8.74 4.34 -20.09
CA GLN A 172 -8.36 5.21 -21.20
C GLN A 172 -7.83 4.41 -22.40
N ARG A 173 -6.99 3.39 -22.16
CA ARG A 173 -6.49 2.49 -23.21
C ARG A 173 -7.61 1.70 -23.88
N GLN A 174 -8.68 1.40 -23.15
CA GLN A 174 -9.89 0.75 -23.65
C GLN A 174 -10.90 1.73 -24.27
N ARG A 175 -10.59 3.03 -24.35
CA ARG A 175 -11.48 4.11 -24.80
C ARG A 175 -12.76 4.26 -23.95
N GLN A 176 -12.73 3.80 -22.71
CA GLN A 176 -13.80 3.97 -21.72
C GLN A 176 -13.63 5.31 -20.99
N LEU A 177 -13.71 6.42 -21.75
CA LEU A 177 -13.35 7.76 -21.25
C LEU A 177 -14.14 8.21 -20.01
N PRO A 178 -15.45 7.94 -19.87
CA PRO A 178 -16.18 8.28 -18.65
C PRO A 178 -15.59 7.60 -17.40
N LYS A 179 -15.33 6.29 -17.47
CA LYS A 179 -14.72 5.54 -16.37
C LYS A 179 -13.31 6.03 -16.04
N ALA A 180 -12.52 6.36 -17.07
CA ALA A 180 -11.20 6.96 -16.86
C ALA A 180 -11.31 8.28 -16.08
N GLY A 181 -12.27 9.12 -16.40
CA GLY A 181 -12.56 10.37 -15.71
C GLY A 181 -12.90 10.14 -14.22
N GLU A 182 -13.84 9.23 -13.93
CA GLU A 182 -14.25 8.88 -12.56
C GLU A 182 -13.05 8.43 -11.70
N HIS A 183 -12.21 7.54 -12.24
CA HIS A 183 -11.04 7.07 -11.52
C HIS A 183 -9.96 8.15 -11.36
N PHE A 184 -9.73 9.01 -12.36
CA PHE A 184 -8.81 10.14 -12.20
C PHE A 184 -9.30 11.15 -11.16
N GLU A 185 -10.60 11.43 -11.08
CA GLU A 185 -11.18 12.28 -10.03
C GLU A 185 -10.97 11.67 -8.64
N ALA A 186 -11.18 10.35 -8.49
CA ALA A 186 -10.91 9.64 -7.25
C ALA A 186 -9.43 9.73 -6.85
N PHE A 187 -8.50 9.50 -7.80
CA PHE A 187 -7.06 9.66 -7.56
C PHE A 187 -6.71 11.06 -7.07
N LEU A 188 -7.20 12.10 -7.76
CA LEU A 188 -6.90 13.51 -7.39
C LEU A 188 -7.43 13.88 -6.00
N ARG A 189 -8.54 13.28 -5.59
CA ARG A 189 -9.11 13.47 -4.24
C ARG A 189 -8.32 12.73 -3.18
N LEU A 190 -7.88 11.48 -3.46
CA LEU A 190 -7.20 10.60 -2.50
C LEU A 190 -5.71 10.94 -2.34
N ALA A 191 -5.09 11.52 -3.37
CA ALA A 191 -3.67 11.87 -3.41
C ALA A 191 -3.48 13.29 -3.98
N PRO A 192 -3.92 14.34 -3.26
CA PRO A 192 -3.90 15.72 -3.75
C PRO A 192 -2.48 16.27 -3.96
N ALA A 193 -1.48 15.70 -3.28
CA ALA A 193 -0.08 16.08 -3.38
C ALA A 193 0.74 15.18 -4.34
N ALA A 194 0.11 14.18 -4.98
CA ALA A 194 0.81 13.24 -5.85
C ALA A 194 1.58 13.93 -6.99
N PRO A 195 2.80 13.45 -7.32
CA PRO A 195 3.60 13.99 -8.42
C PRO A 195 2.86 13.96 -9.77
N GLU A 196 2.01 12.97 -10.00
CA GLU A 196 1.23 12.78 -11.22
C GLU A 196 0.06 13.75 -11.36
N ARG A 197 -0.29 14.50 -10.32
CA ARG A 197 -1.46 15.40 -10.29
C ARG A 197 -1.58 16.28 -11.53
N GLN A 198 -0.50 16.98 -11.91
CA GLN A 198 -0.53 17.92 -13.03
C GLN A 198 -0.74 17.20 -14.37
N ALA A 199 -0.11 16.04 -14.55
CA ALA A 199 -0.30 15.20 -15.73
C ALA A 199 -1.74 14.69 -15.82
N VAL A 200 -2.33 14.23 -14.71
CA VAL A 200 -3.72 13.78 -14.65
C VAL A 200 -4.69 14.91 -15.00
N LEU A 201 -4.49 16.11 -14.45
CA LEU A 201 -5.31 17.28 -14.79
C LEU A 201 -5.23 17.65 -16.28
N ALA A 202 -4.06 17.49 -16.90
CA ALA A 202 -3.89 17.71 -18.33
C ALA A 202 -4.66 16.65 -19.15
N ILE A 203 -4.57 15.37 -18.79
CA ILE A 203 -5.30 14.28 -19.41
C ILE A 203 -6.82 14.55 -19.31
N MET A 204 -7.32 14.86 -18.12
CA MET A 204 -8.77 15.09 -17.91
C MET A 204 -9.34 16.24 -18.75
N ARG A 205 -8.52 17.27 -19.04
CA ARG A 205 -8.92 18.34 -19.96
C ARG A 205 -9.09 17.84 -21.39
N SER A 206 -8.35 16.83 -21.80
CA SER A 206 -8.45 16.24 -23.15
C SER A 206 -9.53 15.16 -23.27
N LEU A 207 -10.11 14.70 -22.14
CA LEU A 207 -11.23 13.74 -22.14
C LEU A 207 -12.60 14.40 -22.34
N LYS A 208 -12.66 15.73 -22.26
CA LYS A 208 -13.88 16.53 -22.49
C LYS A 208 -14.05 16.85 -23.96
#